data_ba48293527dd37dc59aef5d306c6f8bf
#
_entry.id   ba48293527dd37dc59aef5d306c6f8bf
#
_cell.length_a   1.000
_cell.length_b   1.000
_cell.length_c   1.000
_cell.angle_alpha   90.00
_cell.angle_beta   90.00
_cell.angle_gamma   90.00
#
_symmetry.space_group_name_H-M   'P 1'
#
loop_
_entity.id
_entity.type
_entity.pdbx_description
1 polymer ?
#
loop_
_entity_poly.entity_id
_entity_poly.type
_entity_poly.pdbx_seq_one_letter_code
_entity_poly.pdbx_strand_id
1 'polypeptide(L)'
;MSGERVRRLVHSAEVAAPAEAVYALLANSVRGPLYSPEVLHVERMDADGDRERLRVWGQSGGGVRCSLWARVAHPDERRIEFWRLRGEAPFTSMAGQWTVEERSGGRSVVSVLHEFTVAGDPQGAEAVRAALAVKDSARGTLRGVRRIAQGSGGSRQRVLTFQESLRVEGPGEVVYDFLYRAADWAGRVPQVRHVEVSEVSPGIQAVNYRLRLPDRTERATSSLRLCFPHAGRIVYKQTTPWAPVAAHTGEWSVLPDEHGVRVIAEHTVLLDEGVMPDGGPAMPGRENTRSSRSDTQPSRGNTQAWSQGNAGRSEDGAAHVLAGAGELRGRQGPEPLPQSGRGQERSAGQGPGPGSGGGVREAIGLASRAILEQAGRHAESAVRALPRR
;
A
#
# COMPACT_ATOMS: atom_id res chain seq x y z
N MET A 1 27.33 32.46 -2.55
CA MET A 1 26.74 31.32 -1.80
C MET A 1 25.26 31.62 -1.66
N SER A 2 24.42 31.02 -2.52
CA SER A 2 22.96 31.18 -2.42
C SER A 2 22.51 30.38 -1.20
N GLY A 3 22.07 31.05 -0.15
CA GLY A 3 21.60 30.40 1.06
C GLY A 3 20.39 29.53 0.74
N GLU A 4 20.44 28.27 1.10
CA GLU A 4 19.29 27.35 1.00
C GLU A 4 18.11 27.96 1.77
N ARG A 5 17.03 28.30 1.06
CA ARG A 5 15.83 28.87 1.66
C ARG A 5 14.93 27.76 2.19
N VAL A 6 14.76 27.69 3.52
CA VAL A 6 13.81 26.80 4.16
C VAL A 6 12.37 27.22 3.81
N ARG A 7 11.61 26.29 3.27
CA ARG A 7 10.16 26.44 3.06
C ARG A 7 9.40 25.80 4.21
N ARG A 8 8.35 26.46 4.63
CA ARG A 8 7.52 26.04 5.75
C ARG A 8 6.05 25.97 5.31
N LEU A 9 5.45 24.79 5.45
CA LEU A 9 4.04 24.54 5.10
C LEU A 9 3.32 23.92 6.30
N VAL A 10 2.17 24.50 6.64
CA VAL A 10 1.29 23.97 7.71
C VAL A 10 -0.04 23.58 7.08
N HIS A 11 -0.53 22.40 7.43
CA HIS A 11 -1.84 21.92 7.05
C HIS A 11 -2.54 21.32 8.26
N SER A 12 -3.84 21.56 8.37
CA SER A 12 -4.65 21.10 9.49
C SER A 12 -5.97 20.54 9.02
N ALA A 13 -6.55 19.66 9.81
CA ALA A 13 -7.89 19.13 9.61
C ALA A 13 -8.59 18.94 10.95
N GLU A 14 -9.88 19.29 11.01
CA GLU A 14 -10.75 18.89 12.10
C GLU A 14 -11.16 17.43 11.97
N VAL A 15 -11.16 16.72 13.09
CA VAL A 15 -11.49 15.30 13.18
C VAL A 15 -12.55 15.12 14.26
N ALA A 16 -13.67 14.48 13.92
CA ALA A 16 -14.72 14.13 14.89
C ALA A 16 -14.35 12.83 15.61
N ALA A 17 -13.22 12.87 16.33
CA ALA A 17 -12.70 11.79 17.17
C ALA A 17 -11.85 12.40 18.30
N PRO A 18 -11.72 11.70 19.45
CA PRO A 18 -10.85 12.12 20.55
C PRO A 18 -9.39 12.25 20.09
N ALA A 19 -8.68 13.25 20.65
CA ALA A 19 -7.29 13.53 20.31
C ALA A 19 -6.39 12.32 20.54
N GLU A 20 -6.63 11.54 21.57
CA GLU A 20 -5.88 10.32 21.89
C GLU A 20 -5.99 9.27 20.79
N ALA A 21 -7.19 9.05 20.23
CA ALA A 21 -7.39 8.10 19.13
C ALA A 21 -6.66 8.54 17.85
N VAL A 22 -6.66 9.84 17.54
CA VAL A 22 -5.94 10.40 16.39
C VAL A 22 -4.45 10.29 16.60
N TYR A 23 -3.95 10.62 17.80
CA TYR A 23 -2.54 10.49 18.13
C TYR A 23 -2.05 9.03 18.04
N ALA A 24 -2.78 8.09 18.64
CA ALA A 24 -2.44 6.67 18.60
C ALA A 24 -2.34 6.12 17.15
N LEU A 25 -3.19 6.61 16.24
CA LEU A 25 -3.12 6.28 14.82
C LEU A 25 -1.80 6.77 14.19
N LEU A 26 -1.41 8.01 14.48
CA LEU A 26 -0.17 8.62 13.95
C LEU A 26 1.09 8.04 14.62
N ALA A 27 1.01 7.70 15.91
CA ALA A 27 2.11 7.10 16.66
C ALA A 27 2.51 5.73 16.10
N ASN A 28 1.58 4.98 15.52
CA ASN A 28 1.87 3.72 14.87
C ASN A 28 2.36 3.95 13.43
N SER A 29 3.70 4.11 13.26
CA SER A 29 4.33 4.44 11.98
C SER A 29 4.05 3.43 10.86
N VAL A 30 3.98 2.13 11.19
CA VAL A 30 3.77 1.06 10.19
C VAL A 30 2.36 1.09 9.59
N ARG A 31 1.43 1.80 10.21
CA ARG A 31 0.08 2.05 9.65
C ARG A 31 0.03 3.19 8.64
N GLY A 32 1.13 3.90 8.41
CA GLY A 32 1.23 4.97 7.43
C GLY A 32 0.60 4.65 6.07
N PRO A 33 0.86 3.46 5.48
CA PRO A 33 0.26 3.09 4.20
C PRO A 33 -1.28 3.05 4.16
N LEU A 34 -1.97 2.92 5.30
CA LEU A 34 -3.44 2.89 5.34
C LEU A 34 -4.07 4.27 5.20
N TYR A 35 -3.40 5.32 5.68
CA TYR A 35 -3.94 6.66 5.67
C TYR A 35 -3.21 7.63 4.75
N SER A 36 -1.97 7.33 4.37
CA SER A 36 -1.20 8.16 3.44
C SER A 36 -1.22 7.54 2.04
N PRO A 37 -1.86 8.18 1.04
CA PRO A 37 -1.98 7.61 -0.30
C PRO A 37 -0.64 7.28 -0.94
N GLU A 38 0.36 8.12 -0.73
CA GLU A 38 1.68 8.02 -1.36
C GLU A 38 2.61 7.04 -0.67
N VAL A 39 2.40 6.74 0.62
CA VAL A 39 3.22 5.78 1.35
C VAL A 39 2.79 4.37 0.99
N LEU A 40 3.74 3.60 0.45
CA LEU A 40 3.52 2.20 0.03
C LEU A 40 3.81 1.22 1.16
N HIS A 41 4.93 1.43 1.84
CA HIS A 41 5.41 0.55 2.90
C HIS A 41 6.28 1.31 3.89
N VAL A 42 6.24 0.87 5.14
CA VAL A 42 7.08 1.40 6.24
C VAL A 42 7.67 0.23 7.00
N GLU A 43 8.98 0.21 7.10
CA GLU A 43 9.71 -0.70 7.98
C GLU A 43 10.30 0.07 9.16
N ARG A 44 10.05 -0.41 10.37
CA ARG A 44 10.75 0.04 11.55
C ARG A 44 12.10 -0.67 11.61
N MET A 45 13.18 0.08 11.45
CA MET A 45 14.54 -0.46 11.47
C MET A 45 15.02 -0.69 12.91
N ASP A 46 14.74 0.28 13.77
CA ASP A 46 14.99 0.19 15.20
C ASP A 46 14.06 1.14 15.97
N ALA A 47 13.94 0.87 17.27
CA ALA A 47 13.22 1.71 18.21
C ALA A 47 13.91 1.69 19.57
N ASP A 48 14.01 2.87 20.19
CA ASP A 48 14.53 3.07 21.53
C ASP A 48 13.61 4.08 22.25
N GLY A 49 12.74 3.53 23.10
CA GLY A 49 11.67 4.31 23.74
C GLY A 49 10.78 4.98 22.69
N ASP A 50 10.69 6.30 22.80
CA ASP A 50 9.87 7.14 21.91
C ASP A 50 10.56 7.50 20.57
N ARG A 51 11.78 7.02 20.36
CA ARG A 51 12.55 7.25 19.14
C ARG A 51 12.51 6.04 18.24
N GLU A 52 12.34 6.26 16.94
CA GLU A 52 12.42 5.19 15.95
C GLU A 52 13.09 5.66 14.65
N ARG A 53 13.75 4.73 13.97
CA ARG A 53 14.23 4.92 12.60
C ARG A 53 13.41 4.07 11.65
N LEU A 54 12.99 4.69 10.57
CA LEU A 54 12.08 4.10 9.61
C LEU A 54 12.71 4.10 8.22
N ARG A 55 12.46 3.03 7.50
CA ARG A 55 12.63 2.98 6.05
C ARG A 55 11.25 3.10 5.43
N VAL A 56 11.07 4.10 4.57
CA VAL A 56 9.78 4.44 3.98
C VAL A 56 9.88 4.37 2.46
N TRP A 57 9.02 3.56 1.85
CA TRP A 57 8.82 3.55 0.41
C TRP A 57 7.57 4.34 0.07
N GLY A 58 7.71 5.27 -0.85
CA GLY A 58 6.61 6.12 -1.28
C GLY A 58 6.66 6.45 -2.76
N GLN A 59 5.52 6.85 -3.30
CA GLN A 59 5.42 7.37 -4.65
C GLN A 59 5.79 8.86 -4.67
N SER A 60 6.71 9.23 -5.54
CA SER A 60 7.11 10.62 -5.75
C SER A 60 7.66 10.81 -7.16
N GLY A 61 7.25 11.88 -7.84
CA GLY A 61 7.79 12.23 -9.16
C GLY A 61 7.56 11.17 -10.25
N GLY A 62 6.47 10.39 -10.14
CA GLY A 62 6.12 9.34 -11.10
C GLY A 62 6.84 8.00 -10.88
N GLY A 63 7.61 7.86 -9.78
CA GLY A 63 8.29 6.63 -9.42
C GLY A 63 8.13 6.26 -7.95
N VAL A 64 8.67 5.12 -7.56
CA VAL A 64 8.75 4.68 -6.16
C VAL A 64 10.15 4.97 -5.65
N ARG A 65 10.24 5.59 -4.48
CA ARG A 65 11.49 5.96 -3.84
C ARG A 65 11.54 5.45 -2.42
N CYS A 66 12.75 5.10 -1.98
CA CYS A 66 13.04 4.69 -0.62
C CYS A 66 13.75 5.83 0.10
N SER A 67 13.33 6.11 1.33
CA SER A 67 13.93 7.15 2.17
C SER A 67 14.07 6.66 3.61
N LEU A 68 15.08 7.18 4.32
CA LEU A 68 15.29 6.91 5.73
C LEU A 68 14.84 8.12 6.54
N TRP A 69 14.10 7.83 7.60
CA TRP A 69 13.52 8.82 8.50
C TRP A 69 13.85 8.48 9.94
N ALA A 70 13.96 9.50 10.74
CA ALA A 70 13.91 9.38 12.18
C ALA A 70 12.68 10.13 12.68
N ARG A 71 12.11 9.65 13.77
CA ARG A 71 11.01 10.33 14.46
C ARG A 71 11.12 10.13 15.97
N VAL A 72 10.56 11.10 16.69
CA VAL A 72 10.42 11.09 18.15
C VAL A 72 8.96 11.36 18.48
N ALA A 73 8.37 10.48 19.27
CA ALA A 73 7.04 10.67 19.81
C ALA A 73 7.12 11.40 21.16
N HIS A 74 6.15 12.28 21.41
CA HIS A 74 5.94 12.97 22.68
C HIS A 74 4.50 12.73 23.10
N PRO A 75 4.22 11.61 23.77
CA PRO A 75 2.84 11.19 24.07
C PRO A 75 2.05 12.21 24.88
N ASP A 76 2.67 12.79 25.92
CA ASP A 76 2.03 13.76 26.80
C ASP A 76 1.60 15.04 26.07
N GLU A 77 2.35 15.43 25.03
CA GLU A 77 2.07 16.58 24.18
C GLU A 77 1.23 16.22 22.94
N ARG A 78 0.97 14.95 22.72
CA ARG A 78 0.37 14.42 21.47
C ARG A 78 1.06 14.97 20.23
N ARG A 79 2.38 15.01 20.25
CA ARG A 79 3.26 15.55 19.22
C ARG A 79 4.22 14.48 18.73
N ILE A 80 4.53 14.49 17.44
CA ILE A 80 5.50 13.58 16.82
C ILE A 80 6.38 14.41 15.90
N GLU A 81 7.66 14.49 16.22
CA GLU A 81 8.67 15.10 15.35
C GLU A 81 9.20 14.07 14.36
N PHE A 82 9.54 14.51 13.16
CA PHE A 82 10.14 13.65 12.16
C PHE A 82 11.14 14.43 11.31
N TRP A 83 12.19 13.74 10.86
CA TRP A 83 13.15 14.31 9.91
C TRP A 83 13.73 13.21 9.02
N ARG A 84 14.06 13.62 7.82
CA ARG A 84 14.65 12.74 6.84
C ARG A 84 16.15 12.63 7.05
N LEU A 85 16.64 11.39 7.26
CA LEU A 85 18.06 11.08 7.38
C LEU A 85 18.71 10.91 6.02
N ARG A 86 17.99 10.28 5.07
CA ARG A 86 18.46 10.03 3.71
C ARG A 86 17.27 9.99 2.75
N GLY A 87 17.46 10.53 1.56
CA GLY A 87 16.49 10.50 0.48
C GLY A 87 17.07 11.14 -0.77
N GLU A 88 16.32 11.09 -1.85
CA GLU A 88 16.74 11.60 -3.16
C GLU A 88 16.20 13.02 -3.41
N ALA A 89 16.75 13.65 -4.48
CA ALA A 89 16.23 14.89 -5.00
C ALA A 89 14.69 14.85 -5.20
N PRO A 90 14.03 16.03 -5.17
CA PRO A 90 14.60 17.36 -5.17
C PRO A 90 14.96 17.92 -3.78
N PHE A 91 14.57 17.24 -2.71
CA PHE A 91 14.74 17.76 -1.36
C PHE A 91 16.18 17.58 -0.86
N THR A 92 16.83 18.63 -0.38
CA THR A 92 18.12 18.57 0.33
C THR A 92 17.94 18.34 1.82
N SER A 93 16.86 18.87 2.40
CA SER A 93 16.43 18.55 3.76
C SER A 93 14.90 18.44 3.85
N MET A 94 14.40 17.70 4.82
CA MET A 94 12.99 17.67 5.19
C MET A 94 12.85 17.28 6.64
N ALA A 95 12.08 18.08 7.38
CA ALA A 95 11.69 17.82 8.76
C ALA A 95 10.26 18.31 8.99
N GLY A 96 9.71 18.01 10.13
CA GLY A 96 8.39 18.50 10.51
C GLY A 96 7.89 17.92 11.80
N GLN A 97 6.63 18.21 12.09
CA GLN A 97 5.96 17.65 13.26
C GLN A 97 4.46 17.49 13.02
N TRP A 98 3.92 16.47 13.63
CA TRP A 98 2.49 16.29 13.83
C TRP A 98 2.10 16.80 15.20
N THR A 99 0.96 17.46 15.31
CA THR A 99 0.35 17.85 16.58
C THR A 99 -1.13 17.49 16.56
N VAL A 100 -1.64 17.03 17.69
CA VAL A 100 -3.06 16.71 17.86
C VAL A 100 -3.59 17.45 19.06
N GLU A 101 -4.48 18.40 18.82
CA GLU A 101 -5.11 19.22 19.86
C GLU A 101 -6.55 18.74 20.13
N GLU A 102 -6.89 18.60 21.39
CA GLU A 102 -8.26 18.30 21.79
C GLU A 102 -9.18 19.51 21.60
N ARG A 103 -10.41 19.24 21.21
CA ARG A 103 -11.49 20.22 21.11
C ARG A 103 -12.72 19.71 21.88
N SER A 104 -13.62 20.62 22.24
CA SER A 104 -14.85 20.27 22.91
C SER A 104 -15.70 19.27 22.12
N GLY A 105 -16.48 18.46 22.82
CA GLY A 105 -17.39 17.50 22.19
C GLY A 105 -16.72 16.26 21.60
N GLY A 106 -15.56 15.82 22.14
CA GLY A 106 -14.86 14.63 21.66
C GLY A 106 -14.28 14.78 20.26
N ARG A 107 -13.95 16.00 19.88
CA ARG A 107 -13.34 16.36 18.59
C ARG A 107 -11.86 16.71 18.78
N SER A 108 -11.11 16.75 17.70
CA SER A 108 -9.72 17.16 17.70
C SER A 108 -9.35 17.93 16.44
N VAL A 109 -8.22 18.62 16.47
CA VAL A 109 -7.55 19.19 15.32
C VAL A 109 -6.20 18.51 15.17
N VAL A 110 -5.98 17.89 14.02
CA VAL A 110 -4.68 17.35 13.65
C VAL A 110 -4.00 18.30 12.70
N SER A 111 -2.73 18.63 12.99
CA SER A 111 -1.90 19.52 12.17
C SER A 111 -0.59 18.88 11.81
N VAL A 112 -0.07 19.19 10.63
CA VAL A 112 1.28 18.82 10.20
C VAL A 112 2.02 20.03 9.71
N LEU A 113 3.20 20.27 10.28
CA LEU A 113 4.20 21.20 9.78
C LEU A 113 5.23 20.44 8.97
N HIS A 114 5.54 20.92 7.77
CA HIS A 114 6.70 20.50 7.00
C HIS A 114 7.66 21.67 6.81
N GLU A 115 8.93 21.43 7.05
CA GLU A 115 10.04 22.32 6.77
C GLU A 115 11.00 21.60 5.83
N PHE A 116 11.34 22.24 4.69
CA PHE A 116 12.19 21.60 3.70
C PHE A 116 12.98 22.60 2.86
N THR A 117 14.09 22.12 2.34
CA THR A 117 14.90 22.80 1.33
C THR A 117 14.95 21.97 0.06
N VAL A 118 15.14 22.63 -1.06
CA VAL A 118 15.17 22.02 -2.39
C VAL A 118 16.47 22.39 -3.08
N ALA A 119 17.07 21.46 -3.80
CA ALA A 119 18.26 21.73 -4.59
C ALA A 119 18.00 22.75 -5.71
N GLY A 120 19.00 23.54 -6.05
CA GLY A 120 18.93 24.51 -7.14
C GLY A 120 18.27 25.83 -6.76
N ASP A 121 17.54 26.45 -7.72
CA ASP A 121 16.89 27.75 -7.48
C ASP A 121 15.70 27.61 -6.52
N PRO A 122 15.75 28.29 -5.36
CA PRO A 122 14.65 28.24 -4.38
C PRO A 122 13.31 28.77 -4.90
N GLN A 123 13.30 29.55 -5.97
CA GLN A 123 12.09 30.10 -6.61
C GLN A 123 11.78 29.43 -7.95
N GLY A 124 12.63 28.51 -8.39
CA GLY A 124 12.50 27.81 -9.65
C GLY A 124 11.29 26.86 -9.71
N ALA A 125 10.99 26.40 -10.91
CA ALA A 125 9.86 25.51 -11.17
C ALA A 125 9.93 24.19 -10.36
N GLU A 126 11.12 23.68 -10.08
CA GLU A 126 11.31 22.48 -9.28
C GLU A 126 10.90 22.70 -7.82
N ALA A 127 11.31 23.83 -7.24
CA ALA A 127 10.93 24.20 -5.88
C ALA A 127 9.41 24.42 -5.74
N VAL A 128 8.75 24.94 -6.77
CA VAL A 128 7.29 25.06 -6.82
C VAL A 128 6.62 23.69 -6.90
N ARG A 129 7.10 22.81 -7.80
CA ARG A 129 6.59 21.44 -7.90
C ARG A 129 6.76 20.66 -6.60
N ALA A 130 7.92 20.75 -5.96
CA ALA A 130 8.18 20.12 -4.66
C ALA A 130 7.21 20.61 -3.58
N ALA A 131 6.96 21.92 -3.50
CA ALA A 131 6.02 22.50 -2.53
C ALA A 131 4.57 22.03 -2.79
N LEU A 132 4.15 21.93 -4.04
CA LEU A 132 2.84 21.39 -4.41
C LEU A 132 2.73 19.90 -4.02
N ALA A 133 3.75 19.10 -4.29
CA ALA A 133 3.78 17.69 -3.91
C ALA A 133 3.67 17.52 -2.38
N VAL A 134 4.41 18.28 -1.58
CA VAL A 134 4.32 18.26 -0.10
C VAL A 134 2.91 18.65 0.36
N LYS A 135 2.32 19.68 -0.25
CA LYS A 135 0.95 20.13 0.06
C LYS A 135 -0.09 19.05 -0.24
N ASP A 136 0.00 18.41 -1.41
CA ASP A 136 -0.97 17.40 -1.83
C ASP A 136 -0.82 16.12 -0.99
N SER A 137 0.40 15.72 -0.67
CA SER A 137 0.72 14.63 0.24
C SER A 137 0.14 14.88 1.64
N ALA A 138 0.41 16.05 2.22
CA ALA A 138 -0.12 16.43 3.54
C ALA A 138 -1.65 16.39 3.56
N ARG A 139 -2.31 16.95 2.54
CA ARG A 139 -3.78 16.94 2.42
C ARG A 139 -4.34 15.53 2.25
N GLY A 140 -3.67 14.71 1.43
CA GLY A 140 -4.03 13.30 1.25
C GLY A 140 -3.98 12.52 2.56
N THR A 141 -2.87 12.67 3.29
CA THR A 141 -2.65 12.03 4.58
C THR A 141 -3.66 12.51 5.63
N LEU A 142 -3.92 13.82 5.75
CA LEU A 142 -4.92 14.36 6.67
C LEU A 142 -6.33 13.81 6.38
N ARG A 143 -6.71 13.69 5.10
CA ARG A 143 -7.99 13.06 4.73
C ARG A 143 -8.05 11.60 5.16
N GLY A 144 -6.96 10.84 4.98
CA GLY A 144 -6.87 9.46 5.41
C GLY A 144 -6.95 9.29 6.93
N VAL A 145 -6.19 10.10 7.67
CA VAL A 145 -6.23 10.14 9.15
C VAL A 145 -7.65 10.44 9.64
N ARG A 146 -8.27 11.50 9.10
CA ARG A 146 -9.64 11.87 9.42
C ARG A 146 -10.62 10.71 9.17
N ARG A 147 -10.50 10.06 8.00
CA ARG A 147 -11.35 8.93 7.63
C ARG A 147 -11.25 7.82 8.66
N ILE A 148 -10.03 7.36 9.00
CA ILE A 148 -9.83 6.26 9.95
C ILE A 148 -10.30 6.64 11.35
N ALA A 149 -9.90 7.80 11.85
CA ALA A 149 -10.20 8.20 13.23
C ALA A 149 -11.70 8.41 13.46
N GLN A 150 -12.41 8.99 12.50
CA GLN A 150 -13.87 9.19 12.59
C GLN A 150 -14.66 7.88 12.51
N GLY A 151 -14.14 6.88 11.81
CA GLY A 151 -14.76 5.55 11.75
C GLY A 151 -14.61 4.74 13.02
N SER A 152 -13.63 5.07 13.88
CA SER A 152 -13.38 4.34 15.13
C SER A 152 -14.45 4.57 16.22
N GLY A 153 -15.24 5.64 16.13
CA GLY A 153 -16.29 5.99 17.07
C GLY A 153 -17.72 5.56 16.69
N GLY A 154 -17.89 4.95 15.54
CA GLY A 154 -19.19 4.47 15.05
C GLY A 154 -19.03 3.49 13.90
N SER A 155 -19.90 2.54 13.77
CA SER A 155 -19.90 1.28 13.01
C SER A 155 -19.45 1.29 11.53
N ARG A 156 -18.83 2.34 10.98
CA ARG A 156 -18.65 2.49 9.53
C ARG A 156 -17.25 2.24 8.98
N GLN A 157 -16.21 2.16 9.83
CA GLN A 157 -14.88 1.83 9.36
C GLN A 157 -14.23 0.75 10.22
N ARG A 158 -13.71 -0.28 9.57
CA ARG A 158 -13.03 -1.39 10.23
C ARG A 158 -11.69 -1.65 9.58
N VAL A 159 -10.66 -1.75 10.40
CA VAL A 159 -9.39 -2.31 9.97
C VAL A 159 -9.43 -3.82 10.22
N LEU A 160 -9.34 -4.60 9.16
CA LEU A 160 -9.23 -6.04 9.21
C LEU A 160 -7.78 -6.43 8.98
N THR A 161 -7.22 -7.22 9.90
CA THR A 161 -5.91 -7.85 9.71
C THR A 161 -6.12 -9.37 9.78
N PHE A 162 -5.63 -10.08 8.78
CA PHE A 162 -5.71 -11.53 8.71
C PHE A 162 -4.57 -12.08 7.86
N GLN A 163 -4.31 -13.36 8.01
CA GLN A 163 -3.29 -14.06 7.24
C GLN A 163 -3.82 -15.40 6.72
N GLU A 164 -3.23 -15.83 5.61
CA GLU A 164 -3.33 -17.19 5.07
C GLU A 164 -1.92 -17.78 5.04
N SER A 165 -1.77 -19.07 5.30
CA SER A 165 -0.45 -19.70 5.23
C SER A 165 -0.56 -21.11 4.68
N LEU A 166 0.51 -21.55 4.01
CA LEU A 166 0.64 -22.89 3.46
C LEU A 166 2.08 -23.39 3.66
N ARG A 167 2.23 -24.66 4.02
CA ARG A 167 3.51 -25.36 3.92
C ARG A 167 3.67 -25.94 2.52
N VAL A 168 4.85 -25.79 1.97
CA VAL A 168 5.19 -26.25 0.63
C VAL A 168 6.47 -27.09 0.70
N GLU A 169 6.39 -28.32 0.21
CA GLU A 169 7.55 -29.19 0.06
C GLU A 169 8.28 -28.82 -1.25
N GLY A 170 9.34 -28.03 -1.13
CA GLY A 170 10.11 -27.60 -2.29
C GLY A 170 10.99 -26.39 -2.02
N PRO A 171 11.80 -25.99 -3.02
CA PRO A 171 12.71 -24.87 -2.90
C PRO A 171 11.95 -23.54 -2.77
N GLY A 172 12.36 -22.70 -1.82
CA GLY A 172 11.75 -21.40 -1.59
C GLY A 172 11.88 -20.45 -2.78
N GLU A 173 12.96 -20.58 -3.53
CA GLU A 173 13.21 -19.78 -4.73
C GLU A 173 12.15 -20.03 -5.82
N VAL A 174 11.71 -21.29 -5.98
CA VAL A 174 10.66 -21.64 -6.95
C VAL A 174 9.31 -21.07 -6.53
N VAL A 175 9.01 -21.12 -5.23
CA VAL A 175 7.80 -20.51 -4.67
C VAL A 175 7.83 -19.00 -4.85
N TYR A 176 8.96 -18.37 -4.50
CA TYR A 176 9.14 -16.93 -4.67
C TYR A 176 9.02 -16.51 -6.14
N ASP A 177 9.66 -17.24 -7.06
CA ASP A 177 9.57 -16.95 -8.48
C ASP A 177 8.13 -16.99 -9.01
N PHE A 178 7.32 -17.96 -8.58
CA PHE A 178 5.90 -18.01 -8.91
C PHE A 178 5.15 -16.76 -8.39
N LEU A 179 5.43 -16.34 -7.15
CA LEU A 179 4.80 -15.14 -6.57
C LEU A 179 5.27 -13.87 -7.28
N TYR A 180 6.53 -13.81 -7.68
CA TYR A 180 7.11 -12.70 -8.41
C TYR A 180 6.50 -12.56 -9.81
N ARG A 181 6.35 -13.66 -10.54
CA ARG A 181 5.79 -13.71 -11.89
C ARG A 181 4.25 -13.67 -11.89
N ALA A 182 3.69 -12.61 -11.33
CA ALA A 182 2.24 -12.50 -11.25
C ALA A 182 1.53 -12.56 -12.61
N ALA A 183 2.20 -12.25 -13.71
CA ALA A 183 1.66 -12.40 -15.06
C ALA A 183 1.24 -13.85 -15.37
N ASP A 184 1.90 -14.84 -14.75
CA ASP A 184 1.61 -16.27 -14.92
C ASP A 184 0.38 -16.73 -14.12
N TRP A 185 -0.22 -15.88 -13.28
CA TRP A 185 -1.37 -16.24 -12.46
C TRP A 185 -2.65 -16.40 -13.27
N ALA A 186 -2.80 -15.66 -14.37
CA ALA A 186 -3.94 -15.82 -15.28
C ALA A 186 -3.93 -17.24 -15.87
N GLY A 187 -5.05 -17.93 -15.75
CA GLY A 187 -5.18 -19.34 -16.17
C GLY A 187 -4.65 -20.39 -15.19
N ARG A 188 -3.86 -20.00 -14.19
CA ARG A 188 -3.39 -20.89 -13.12
C ARG A 188 -4.16 -20.71 -11.82
N VAL A 189 -4.51 -19.46 -11.49
CA VAL A 189 -5.28 -19.12 -10.29
C VAL A 189 -6.73 -18.87 -10.70
N PRO A 190 -7.70 -19.68 -10.24
CA PRO A 190 -9.09 -19.60 -10.73
C PRO A 190 -9.77 -18.24 -10.51
N GLN A 191 -9.36 -17.51 -9.48
CA GLN A 191 -9.88 -16.17 -9.15
C GLN A 191 -9.29 -15.08 -10.04
N VAL A 192 -8.15 -15.33 -10.70
CA VAL A 192 -7.45 -14.34 -11.51
C VAL A 192 -7.85 -14.50 -12.97
N ARG A 193 -8.56 -13.52 -13.51
CA ARG A 193 -9.03 -13.52 -14.89
C ARG A 193 -8.05 -12.87 -15.85
N HIS A 194 -7.39 -11.84 -15.38
CA HIS A 194 -6.44 -11.08 -16.16
C HIS A 194 -5.39 -10.47 -15.24
N VAL A 195 -4.15 -10.44 -15.68
CA VAL A 195 -3.05 -9.76 -15.00
C VAL A 195 -2.15 -9.11 -16.04
N GLU A 196 -1.81 -7.86 -15.77
CA GLU A 196 -0.76 -7.14 -16.47
C GLU A 196 0.29 -6.73 -15.45
N VAL A 197 1.54 -7.03 -15.72
CA VAL A 197 2.67 -6.66 -14.88
C VAL A 197 3.59 -5.73 -15.66
N SER A 198 3.93 -4.61 -15.05
CA SER A 198 4.92 -3.67 -15.55
C SER A 198 5.98 -3.46 -14.49
N GLU A 199 7.22 -3.77 -14.78
CA GLU A 199 8.33 -3.50 -13.87
C GLU A 199 8.76 -2.04 -14.04
N VAL A 200 8.44 -1.23 -13.03
CA VAL A 200 8.70 0.23 -13.03
C VAL A 200 10.17 0.51 -12.79
N SER A 201 10.81 -0.31 -11.98
CA SER A 201 12.25 -0.37 -11.73
C SER A 201 12.58 -1.73 -11.11
N PRO A 202 13.86 -2.18 -11.10
CA PRO A 202 14.21 -3.49 -10.56
C PRO A 202 13.59 -3.77 -9.19
N GLY A 203 12.80 -4.84 -9.08
CA GLY A 203 12.10 -5.22 -7.87
C GLY A 203 10.86 -4.38 -7.53
N ILE A 204 10.43 -3.47 -8.40
CA ILE A 204 9.22 -2.67 -8.20
C ILE A 204 8.26 -2.90 -9.37
N GLN A 205 7.13 -3.53 -9.08
CA GLN A 205 6.14 -3.92 -10.07
C GLN A 205 4.83 -3.16 -9.89
N ALA A 206 4.30 -2.61 -10.97
CA ALA A 206 2.90 -2.21 -11.07
C ALA A 206 2.11 -3.37 -11.66
N VAL A 207 1.05 -3.79 -10.96
CA VAL A 207 0.26 -4.95 -11.35
C VAL A 207 -1.21 -4.57 -11.41
N ASN A 208 -1.84 -4.81 -12.55
CA ASN A 208 -3.26 -4.65 -12.78
C ASN A 208 -3.92 -6.03 -12.81
N TYR A 209 -4.96 -6.21 -12.02
CA TYR A 209 -5.68 -7.49 -11.96
C TYR A 209 -7.14 -7.32 -12.29
N ARG A 210 -7.73 -8.36 -12.86
CA ARG A 210 -9.15 -8.60 -12.84
C ARG A 210 -9.41 -9.87 -12.04
N LEU A 211 -10.07 -9.70 -10.91
CA LEU A 211 -10.36 -10.78 -9.96
C LEU A 211 -11.83 -11.16 -10.05
N ARG A 212 -12.11 -12.46 -10.03
CA ARG A 212 -13.46 -13.01 -9.88
C ARG A 212 -13.73 -13.28 -8.41
N LEU A 213 -14.74 -12.63 -7.88
CA LEU A 213 -15.18 -12.80 -6.50
C LEU A 213 -16.04 -14.05 -6.31
N PRO A 214 -16.31 -14.51 -5.06
CA PRO A 214 -17.16 -15.67 -4.78
C PRO A 214 -18.57 -15.55 -5.35
N ASP A 215 -19.14 -14.35 -5.39
CA ASP A 215 -20.45 -14.04 -5.99
C ASP A 215 -20.43 -14.03 -7.53
N ARG A 216 -19.31 -14.46 -8.13
CA ARG A 216 -19.03 -14.46 -9.57
C ARG A 216 -18.92 -13.09 -10.22
N THR A 217 -19.02 -12.01 -9.48
CA THR A 217 -18.72 -10.66 -10.00
C THR A 217 -17.22 -10.51 -10.25
N GLU A 218 -16.85 -9.62 -11.17
CA GLU A 218 -15.45 -9.31 -11.43
C GLU A 218 -15.14 -7.91 -10.90
N ARG A 219 -13.93 -7.76 -10.35
CA ARG A 219 -13.39 -6.51 -9.87
C ARG A 219 -12.02 -6.26 -10.47
N ALA A 220 -11.84 -5.07 -11.04
CA ALA A 220 -10.55 -4.59 -11.44
C ALA A 220 -9.88 -3.89 -10.25
N THR A 221 -8.59 -4.12 -10.08
CA THR A 221 -7.78 -3.49 -9.06
C THR A 221 -6.34 -3.39 -9.53
N SER A 222 -5.61 -2.42 -9.01
CA SER A 222 -4.19 -2.24 -9.28
C SER A 222 -3.41 -2.21 -7.97
N SER A 223 -2.16 -2.64 -8.02
CA SER A 223 -1.25 -2.55 -6.87
C SER A 223 0.16 -2.19 -7.31
N LEU A 224 0.91 -1.60 -6.39
CA LEU A 224 2.36 -1.52 -6.46
C LEU A 224 2.96 -2.56 -5.52
N ARG A 225 3.97 -3.29 -6.00
CA ARG A 225 4.66 -4.35 -5.30
C ARG A 225 6.13 -3.99 -5.14
N LEU A 226 6.65 -4.20 -3.95
CA LEU A 226 8.07 -4.11 -3.61
C LEU A 226 8.57 -5.54 -3.40
N CYS A 227 9.47 -5.99 -4.26
CA CYS A 227 9.96 -7.36 -4.29
C CYS A 227 11.37 -7.43 -3.68
N PHE A 228 11.53 -8.22 -2.63
CA PHE A 228 12.78 -8.42 -1.90
C PHE A 228 13.22 -9.89 -2.01
N PRO A 229 13.86 -10.30 -3.12
CA PRO A 229 14.16 -11.72 -3.37
C PRO A 229 15.06 -12.33 -2.31
N HIS A 230 16.08 -11.60 -1.83
CA HIS A 230 16.98 -12.11 -0.80
C HIS A 230 16.31 -12.29 0.57
N ALA A 231 15.21 -11.59 0.82
CA ALA A 231 14.42 -11.73 2.04
C ALA A 231 13.21 -12.67 1.85
N GLY A 232 13.00 -13.21 0.65
CA GLY A 232 11.82 -14.03 0.34
C GLY A 232 10.50 -13.27 0.52
N ARG A 233 10.48 -11.93 0.31
CA ARG A 233 9.34 -11.08 0.64
C ARG A 233 8.85 -10.29 -0.57
N ILE A 234 7.54 -10.14 -0.68
CA ILE A 234 6.87 -9.24 -1.63
C ILE A 234 5.82 -8.46 -0.85
N VAL A 235 6.05 -7.18 -0.69
CA VAL A 235 5.11 -6.26 -0.04
C VAL A 235 4.30 -5.54 -1.11
N TYR A 236 3.02 -5.31 -0.87
CA TYR A 236 2.19 -4.59 -1.83
C TYR A 236 1.18 -3.67 -1.17
N LYS A 237 0.78 -2.67 -1.94
CA LYS A 237 -0.36 -1.80 -1.62
C LYS A 237 -1.26 -1.69 -2.85
N GLN A 238 -2.55 -1.88 -2.66
CA GLN A 238 -3.52 -1.57 -3.70
C GLN A 238 -3.58 -0.07 -3.94
N THR A 239 -3.47 0.34 -5.20
CA THR A 239 -3.56 1.74 -5.63
C THR A 239 -4.97 2.10 -6.08
N THR A 240 -5.75 1.12 -6.53
CA THR A 240 -7.16 1.25 -6.91
C THR A 240 -7.99 0.16 -6.23
N PRO A 241 -8.25 0.26 -4.91
CA PRO A 241 -9.10 -0.70 -4.23
C PRO A 241 -10.56 -0.56 -4.69
N TRP A 242 -11.32 -1.67 -4.62
CA TRP A 242 -12.76 -1.66 -4.94
C TRP A 242 -13.61 -1.43 -3.69
N ALA A 243 -14.79 -0.80 -3.85
CA ALA A 243 -15.72 -0.60 -2.74
C ALA A 243 -16.20 -1.95 -2.14
N PRO A 244 -16.28 -2.09 -0.82
CA PRO A 244 -16.08 -1.08 0.23
C PRO A 244 -14.64 -0.97 0.77
N VAL A 245 -13.62 -1.45 0.05
CA VAL A 245 -12.22 -1.35 0.48
C VAL A 245 -11.71 0.06 0.24
N ALA A 246 -11.28 0.74 1.29
CA ALA A 246 -10.70 2.08 1.22
C ALA A 246 -9.17 2.06 1.09
N ALA A 247 -8.51 1.06 1.69
CA ALA A 247 -7.09 0.77 1.54
C ALA A 247 -6.83 -0.71 1.77
N HIS A 248 -5.87 -1.27 1.07
CA HIS A 248 -5.41 -2.64 1.26
C HIS A 248 -3.91 -2.70 1.07
N THR A 249 -3.22 -3.20 2.08
CA THR A 249 -1.80 -3.53 2.06
C THR A 249 -1.61 -4.98 2.43
N GLY A 250 -0.54 -5.58 1.97
CA GLY A 250 -0.22 -6.95 2.35
C GLY A 250 1.23 -7.30 2.06
N GLU A 251 1.59 -8.50 2.51
CA GLU A 251 2.91 -9.06 2.34
C GLU A 251 2.81 -10.56 2.06
N TRP A 252 3.64 -11.01 1.14
CA TRP A 252 3.94 -12.41 0.92
C TRP A 252 5.32 -12.70 1.47
N SER A 253 5.43 -13.69 2.36
CA SER A 253 6.71 -14.10 2.94
C SER A 253 6.93 -15.58 2.69
N VAL A 254 8.09 -15.94 2.17
CA VAL A 254 8.56 -17.32 1.95
C VAL A 254 9.64 -17.59 2.99
N LEU A 255 9.30 -18.35 4.01
CA LEU A 255 10.16 -18.62 5.16
C LEU A 255 10.66 -20.08 5.11
N PRO A 256 11.96 -20.33 5.36
CA PRO A 256 12.45 -21.70 5.49
C PRO A 256 11.68 -22.48 6.58
N ASP A 257 11.41 -23.74 6.31
CA ASP A 257 10.83 -24.72 7.25
C ASP A 257 11.67 -26.02 7.20
N GLU A 258 11.51 -26.91 8.16
CA GLU A 258 12.31 -28.14 8.28
C GLU A 258 12.28 -29.03 7.02
N HIS A 259 11.19 -29.02 6.28
CA HIS A 259 10.97 -29.92 5.12
C HIS A 259 10.64 -29.13 3.83
N GLY A 260 10.94 -27.84 3.79
CA GLY A 260 10.63 -27.01 2.66
C GLY A 260 10.51 -25.55 3.05
N VAL A 261 9.34 -24.94 2.76
CA VAL A 261 9.06 -23.55 3.12
C VAL A 261 7.65 -23.38 3.66
N ARG A 262 7.48 -22.39 4.51
CA ARG A 262 6.18 -21.85 4.87
C ARG A 262 5.95 -20.57 4.10
N VAL A 263 4.88 -20.50 3.36
CA VAL A 263 4.46 -19.28 2.67
C VAL A 263 3.34 -18.64 3.46
N ILE A 264 3.48 -17.34 3.72
CA ILE A 264 2.50 -16.56 4.48
C ILE A 264 2.05 -15.39 3.61
N ALA A 265 0.74 -15.17 3.57
CA ALA A 265 0.13 -13.97 2.99
C ALA A 265 -0.56 -13.19 4.09
N GLU A 266 -0.04 -12.03 4.42
CA GLU A 266 -0.64 -11.12 5.38
C GLU A 266 -1.41 -10.00 4.68
N HIS A 267 -2.55 -9.61 5.24
CA HIS A 267 -3.41 -8.59 4.70
C HIS A 267 -3.84 -7.63 5.79
N THR A 268 -3.78 -6.34 5.49
CA THR A 268 -4.41 -5.28 6.29
C THR A 268 -5.31 -4.47 5.39
N VAL A 269 -6.61 -4.51 5.68
CA VAL A 269 -7.66 -3.92 4.87
C VAL A 269 -8.40 -2.88 5.70
N LEU A 270 -8.51 -1.67 5.17
CA LEU A 270 -9.39 -0.64 5.69
C LEU A 270 -10.70 -0.69 4.90
N LEU A 271 -11.80 -0.92 5.59
CA LEU A 271 -13.14 -0.88 5.01
C LEU A 271 -13.78 0.49 5.23
N ASP A 272 -14.51 0.95 4.24
CA ASP A 272 -15.40 2.09 4.32
C ASP A 272 -16.84 1.62 4.07
N GLU A 273 -17.51 1.21 5.15
CA GLU A 273 -18.88 0.67 5.08
C GLU A 273 -19.94 1.76 4.77
N GLY A 274 -19.51 3.03 4.69
CA GLY A 274 -20.38 4.14 4.30
C GLY A 274 -20.53 4.30 2.77
N VAL A 275 -19.65 3.66 2.01
CA VAL A 275 -19.73 3.60 0.55
C VAL A 275 -20.52 2.36 0.18
N MET A 276 -21.84 2.52 -0.05
CA MET A 276 -22.60 1.45 -0.71
C MET A 276 -21.92 1.15 -2.05
N PRO A 277 -21.78 -0.13 -2.44
CA PRO A 277 -21.31 -0.44 -3.78
C PRO A 277 -22.21 0.32 -4.74
N ASP A 278 -21.63 1.28 -5.48
CA ASP A 278 -22.35 1.99 -6.52
C ASP A 278 -23.02 0.95 -7.40
N GLY A 279 -24.35 0.93 -7.40
CA GLY A 279 -25.08 0.41 -8.51
C GLY A 279 -24.49 1.12 -9.71
N GLY A 280 -23.90 0.35 -10.65
CA GLY A 280 -23.19 0.89 -11.81
C GLY A 280 -23.95 2.03 -12.46
N PRO A 281 -23.31 2.92 -13.22
CA PRO A 281 -23.91 4.14 -13.72
C PRO A 281 -25.29 3.83 -14.29
N ALA A 282 -26.32 4.45 -13.73
CA ALA A 282 -27.67 4.39 -14.26
C ALA A 282 -27.56 4.83 -15.72
N MET A 283 -27.75 3.89 -16.63
CA MET A 283 -27.87 4.22 -18.04
C MET A 283 -28.98 5.28 -18.15
N PRO A 284 -28.72 6.47 -18.71
CA PRO A 284 -29.77 7.46 -18.90
C PRO A 284 -30.89 6.80 -19.69
N GLY A 285 -32.09 6.89 -19.13
CA GLY A 285 -33.29 6.33 -19.75
C GLY A 285 -33.40 6.78 -21.21
N ARG A 286 -33.69 5.84 -22.09
CA ARG A 286 -34.08 6.11 -23.47
C ARG A 286 -35.33 6.99 -23.45
N GLU A 287 -35.17 8.28 -23.54
CA GLU A 287 -36.22 9.15 -24.02
C GLU A 287 -36.37 8.91 -25.51
N ASN A 288 -37.56 8.40 -25.84
CA ASN A 288 -38.08 8.27 -27.18
C ASN A 288 -38.36 9.67 -27.71
N THR A 289 -37.46 10.27 -28.49
CA THR A 289 -37.80 11.40 -29.36
C THR A 289 -37.45 11.07 -30.80
N ARG A 290 -38.49 11.10 -31.58
CA ARG A 290 -38.50 10.97 -33.04
C ARG A 290 -37.70 12.10 -33.69
N SER A 291 -36.93 11.69 -34.69
CA SER A 291 -36.70 12.34 -35.97
C SER A 291 -36.33 13.83 -36.05
N SER A 292 -35.08 14.07 -36.46
CA SER A 292 -34.83 14.87 -37.67
C SER A 292 -33.39 14.66 -38.15
N ARG A 293 -33.29 14.33 -39.43
CA ARG A 293 -32.02 14.18 -40.16
C ARG A 293 -31.39 15.56 -40.34
N SER A 294 -30.08 15.65 -40.14
CA SER A 294 -29.23 16.54 -40.92
C SER A 294 -27.79 15.98 -40.92
N ASP A 295 -27.31 15.79 -42.13
CA ASP A 295 -25.95 15.37 -42.47
C ASP A 295 -24.92 16.38 -41.99
N THR A 296 -23.86 15.93 -41.37
CA THR A 296 -22.53 16.57 -41.45
C THR A 296 -21.43 15.58 -41.08
N GLN A 297 -20.39 15.55 -41.91
CA GLN A 297 -19.24 14.67 -41.93
C GLN A 297 -18.36 14.74 -40.67
N PRO A 298 -17.57 13.68 -40.39
CA PRO A 298 -16.72 13.61 -39.23
C PRO A 298 -15.36 14.28 -39.46
N SER A 299 -14.98 15.15 -38.54
CA SER A 299 -13.61 15.63 -38.42
C SER A 299 -12.74 14.66 -37.61
N ARG A 300 -11.67 14.26 -38.24
CA ARG A 300 -10.56 13.49 -37.65
C ARG A 300 -9.87 14.30 -36.54
N GLY A 301 -9.67 13.71 -35.37
CA GLY A 301 -8.92 14.30 -34.26
C GLY A 301 -8.27 13.24 -33.41
N ASN A 302 -7.09 12.92 -33.75
CA ASN A 302 -5.84 12.85 -32.99
C ASN A 302 -5.79 11.90 -31.77
N THR A 303 -5.50 10.64 -32.06
CA THR A 303 -4.83 9.71 -31.12
C THR A 303 -3.34 10.05 -31.10
N GLN A 304 -2.88 10.68 -30.03
CA GLN A 304 -1.43 10.75 -29.75
C GLN A 304 -1.00 9.51 -28.96
N ALA A 305 -0.34 8.63 -29.68
CA ALA A 305 0.46 7.54 -29.16
C ALA A 305 1.66 8.08 -28.38
N TRP A 306 1.88 7.54 -27.18
CA TRP A 306 3.15 7.65 -26.47
C TRP A 306 4.11 6.62 -27.04
N SER A 307 4.96 7.02 -27.94
CA SER A 307 6.12 6.23 -28.35
C SER A 307 7.37 7.09 -28.36
N GLN A 308 8.38 6.59 -27.65
CA GLN A 308 9.82 6.72 -27.92
C GLN A 308 10.49 8.09 -27.78
N GLY A 309 11.49 8.07 -26.93
CA GLY A 309 12.60 9.01 -26.89
C GLY A 309 13.33 8.95 -25.56
N ASN A 310 14.36 8.26 -25.31
CA ASN A 310 15.71 8.41 -25.81
C ASN A 310 16.64 7.50 -24.99
N ALA A 311 17.40 6.66 -25.67
CA ALA A 311 18.52 5.93 -25.10
C ALA A 311 19.69 6.89 -24.90
N GLY A 312 20.17 7.03 -23.66
CA GLY A 312 21.35 7.80 -23.32
C GLY A 312 21.95 7.32 -22.03
N ARG A 313 23.04 6.56 -22.15
CA ARG A 313 23.96 6.03 -21.16
C ARG A 313 24.09 6.84 -19.85
N SER A 314 23.99 6.12 -18.71
CA SER A 314 25.03 6.11 -17.68
C SER A 314 24.85 4.85 -16.83
N GLU A 315 25.60 3.82 -17.14
CA GLU A 315 26.01 2.77 -16.22
C GLU A 315 26.91 3.45 -15.19
N ASP A 316 26.55 3.28 -13.93
CA ASP A 316 27.29 3.40 -12.68
C ASP A 316 26.48 4.14 -11.62
N GLY A 317 25.81 3.37 -10.76
CA GLY A 317 25.15 3.91 -9.57
C GLY A 317 24.16 2.99 -8.84
N ALA A 318 23.62 1.98 -9.53
CA ALA A 318 22.57 1.15 -8.93
C ALA A 318 23.08 -0.06 -8.13
N ALA A 319 24.36 -0.45 -8.26
CA ALA A 319 24.91 -1.66 -7.63
C ALA A 319 25.31 -1.48 -6.16
N HIS A 320 25.46 -0.26 -5.66
CA HIS A 320 25.96 -0.01 -4.29
C HIS A 320 24.88 0.15 -3.19
N VAL A 321 23.60 0.21 -3.54
CA VAL A 321 22.53 0.39 -2.54
C VAL A 321 22.05 -0.93 -1.95
N LEU A 322 22.34 -2.07 -2.58
CA LEU A 322 21.91 -3.40 -2.09
C LEU A 322 22.97 -4.16 -1.27
N ALA A 323 24.19 -3.66 -1.16
CA ALA A 323 25.28 -4.35 -0.46
C ALA A 323 25.42 -4.04 1.04
N GLY A 324 24.47 -3.33 1.65
CA GLY A 324 24.51 -2.94 3.06
C GLY A 324 23.72 -3.84 4.01
N ALA A 325 23.32 -5.05 3.63
CA ALA A 325 22.76 -6.05 4.54
C ALA A 325 23.88 -6.91 5.12
N GLY A 326 24.77 -6.28 5.92
CA GLY A 326 25.73 -6.97 6.74
C GLY A 326 25.03 -7.73 7.86
N GLU A 327 25.47 -8.94 8.04
CA GLU A 327 25.22 -9.91 9.11
C GLU A 327 24.60 -9.33 10.39
N LEU A 328 23.35 -9.66 10.65
CA LEU A 328 22.78 -9.67 11.98
C LEU A 328 22.45 -11.12 12.33
N ARG A 329 23.43 -11.79 12.92
CA ARG A 329 23.21 -13.02 13.69
C ARG A 329 22.35 -12.69 14.90
N GLY A 330 21.24 -13.42 15.03
CA GLY A 330 20.60 -13.75 16.30
C GLY A 330 19.88 -12.61 17.00
N ARG A 331 18.62 -12.36 16.64
CA ARG A 331 17.60 -11.94 17.62
C ARG A 331 16.30 -12.70 17.35
N GLN A 332 15.78 -13.24 18.42
CA GLN A 332 14.52 -13.96 18.53
C GLN A 332 13.39 -13.15 17.89
N GLY A 333 12.54 -13.84 17.13
CA GLY A 333 11.33 -13.26 16.55
C GLY A 333 10.41 -12.70 17.63
N PRO A 334 9.51 -11.77 17.26
CA PRO A 334 8.52 -11.24 18.19
C PRO A 334 7.66 -12.38 18.74
N GLU A 335 7.45 -12.37 20.05
CA GLU A 335 6.52 -13.27 20.75
C GLU A 335 5.13 -13.19 20.11
N PRO A 336 4.42 -14.31 19.97
CA PRO A 336 3.07 -14.31 19.49
C PRO A 336 2.16 -13.62 20.51
N LEU A 337 1.35 -12.68 20.03
CA LEU A 337 0.28 -12.03 20.79
C LEU A 337 -0.66 -13.10 21.38
N PRO A 338 -1.18 -12.91 22.60
CA PRO A 338 -2.03 -13.86 23.27
C PRO A 338 -3.30 -14.15 22.48
N GLN A 339 -3.60 -15.42 22.31
CA GLN A 339 -4.84 -15.90 21.70
C GLN A 339 -6.01 -15.57 22.66
N SER A 340 -6.84 -14.62 22.28
CA SER A 340 -8.11 -14.39 22.94
C SER A 340 -9.17 -15.38 22.46
N GLY A 341 -9.62 -16.23 23.39
CA GLY A 341 -10.98 -16.73 23.54
C GLY A 341 -11.61 -17.55 22.40
N ARG A 342 -11.78 -18.83 22.67
CA ARG A 342 -12.74 -19.71 21.99
C ARG A 342 -14.13 -19.06 21.99
N GLY A 343 -14.63 -18.65 20.82
CA GLY A 343 -16.02 -18.26 20.58
C GLY A 343 -16.82 -19.42 20.01
N GLN A 344 -17.94 -19.69 20.65
CA GLN A 344 -18.94 -20.71 20.39
C GLN A 344 -19.36 -20.79 18.92
N GLU A 345 -19.50 -22.01 18.45
CA GLU A 345 -20.28 -22.38 17.25
C GLU A 345 -21.69 -21.81 17.35
N ARG A 346 -22.06 -20.95 16.41
CA ARG A 346 -23.43 -20.53 16.16
C ARG A 346 -23.86 -21.03 14.78
N SER A 347 -25.02 -21.60 14.79
CA SER A 347 -25.84 -22.18 13.72
C SER A 347 -25.73 -21.50 12.34
N ALA A 348 -25.85 -22.33 11.32
CA ALA A 348 -25.98 -22.01 9.89
C ALA A 348 -27.06 -20.92 9.67
N GLY A 349 -26.59 -19.68 9.48
CA GLY A 349 -27.35 -18.54 8.99
C GLY A 349 -26.68 -18.00 7.74
N GLN A 350 -27.45 -17.51 6.82
CA GLN A 350 -27.07 -16.92 5.53
C GLN A 350 -25.71 -16.24 5.57
N GLY A 351 -24.79 -16.68 4.69
CA GLY A 351 -23.43 -16.11 4.60
C GLY A 351 -23.46 -14.58 4.43
N PRO A 352 -22.47 -13.88 4.95
CA PRO A 352 -22.41 -12.42 4.87
C PRO A 352 -22.40 -11.97 3.42
N GLY A 353 -23.27 -11.01 3.07
CA GLY A 353 -23.32 -10.43 1.74
C GLY A 353 -21.97 -9.84 1.30
N PRO A 354 -21.68 -9.74 0.01
CA PRO A 354 -20.36 -9.35 -0.55
C PRO A 354 -19.87 -7.95 -0.16
N GLY A 355 -20.72 -7.11 0.40
CA GLY A 355 -20.37 -5.78 0.90
C GLY A 355 -20.06 -5.70 2.41
N SER A 356 -20.19 -6.80 3.14
CA SER A 356 -19.86 -6.85 4.56
C SER A 356 -18.36 -7.11 4.77
N GLY A 357 -17.81 -6.68 5.93
CA GLY A 357 -16.41 -6.97 6.27
C GLY A 357 -16.08 -8.47 6.20
N GLY A 358 -17.05 -9.34 6.47
CA GLY A 358 -16.94 -10.79 6.31
C GLY A 358 -16.77 -11.20 4.84
N GLY A 359 -17.56 -10.67 3.93
CA GLY A 359 -17.47 -10.97 2.50
C GLY A 359 -16.17 -10.49 1.86
N VAL A 360 -15.67 -9.30 2.24
CA VAL A 360 -14.36 -8.79 1.77
C VAL A 360 -13.21 -9.68 2.23
N ARG A 361 -13.19 -10.03 3.53
CA ARG A 361 -12.19 -10.94 4.08
C ARG A 361 -12.21 -12.29 3.35
N GLU A 362 -13.39 -12.86 3.14
CA GLU A 362 -13.56 -14.11 2.43
C GLU A 362 -13.02 -14.01 0.99
N ALA A 363 -13.38 -12.97 0.26
CA ALA A 363 -12.94 -12.76 -1.12
C ALA A 363 -11.42 -12.65 -1.25
N ILE A 364 -10.78 -11.83 -0.40
CA ILE A 364 -9.33 -11.66 -0.38
C ILE A 364 -8.65 -12.95 0.08
N GLY A 365 -9.15 -13.60 1.15
CA GLY A 365 -8.60 -14.85 1.68
C GLY A 365 -8.66 -16.00 0.67
N LEU A 366 -9.77 -16.16 -0.04
CA LEU A 366 -9.90 -17.17 -1.10
C LEU A 366 -8.93 -16.94 -2.26
N ALA A 367 -8.77 -15.68 -2.70
CA ALA A 367 -7.81 -15.35 -3.76
C ALA A 367 -6.37 -15.63 -3.30
N SER A 368 -6.01 -15.21 -2.09
CA SER A 368 -4.70 -15.49 -1.49
C SER A 368 -4.42 -16.97 -1.37
N ARG A 369 -5.34 -17.73 -0.79
CA ARG A 369 -5.19 -19.18 -0.62
C ARG A 369 -5.01 -19.89 -1.95
N ALA A 370 -5.76 -19.52 -2.97
CA ALA A 370 -5.61 -20.09 -4.31
C ALA A 370 -4.24 -19.77 -4.93
N ILE A 371 -3.70 -18.58 -4.68
CA ILE A 371 -2.33 -18.21 -5.10
C ILE A 371 -1.29 -19.07 -4.37
N LEU A 372 -1.41 -19.22 -3.04
CA LEU A 372 -0.53 -20.07 -2.24
C LEU A 372 -0.55 -21.54 -2.71
N GLU A 373 -1.73 -22.11 -2.93
CA GLU A 373 -1.88 -23.47 -3.42
C GLU A 373 -1.25 -23.67 -4.80
N GLN A 374 -1.35 -22.69 -5.69
CA GLN A 374 -0.71 -22.76 -7.00
C GLN A 374 0.81 -22.63 -6.90
N ALA A 375 1.32 -21.78 -6.01
CA ALA A 375 2.76 -21.69 -5.73
C ALA A 375 3.29 -23.05 -5.21
N GLY A 376 2.54 -23.70 -4.32
CA GLY A 376 2.87 -25.05 -3.83
C GLY A 376 2.93 -26.07 -4.95
N ARG A 377 1.87 -26.19 -5.76
CA ARG A 377 1.85 -27.11 -6.92
C ARG A 377 2.99 -26.84 -7.92
N HIS A 378 3.34 -25.58 -8.12
CA HIS A 378 4.45 -25.22 -9.01
C HIS A 378 5.79 -25.71 -8.45
N ALA A 379 6.05 -25.52 -7.15
CA ALA A 379 7.27 -25.99 -6.50
C ALA A 379 7.37 -27.52 -6.47
N GLU A 380 6.30 -28.24 -6.11
CA GLU A 380 6.27 -29.70 -6.14
C GLU A 380 6.52 -30.25 -7.56
N SER A 381 5.95 -29.62 -8.58
CA SER A 381 6.19 -30.02 -9.98
C SER A 381 7.64 -29.84 -10.39
N ALA A 382 8.29 -28.74 -9.92
CA ALA A 382 9.71 -28.51 -10.18
C ALA A 382 10.60 -29.60 -9.52
N VAL A 383 10.29 -30.00 -8.29
CA VAL A 383 11.00 -31.07 -7.60
C VAL A 383 10.87 -32.42 -8.34
N ARG A 384 9.65 -32.75 -8.81
CA ARG A 384 9.41 -34.00 -9.57
C ARG A 384 10.11 -34.04 -10.94
N ALA A 385 10.39 -32.86 -11.53
CA ALA A 385 11.08 -32.76 -12.82
C ALA A 385 12.60 -32.92 -12.69
N LEU A 386 13.17 -32.92 -11.49
CA LEU A 386 14.59 -33.16 -11.28
C LEU A 386 14.91 -34.66 -11.57
N PRO A 387 15.97 -34.95 -12.33
CA PRO A 387 16.38 -36.32 -12.57
C PRO A 387 16.72 -36.99 -11.23
N ARG A 388 16.10 -38.15 -10.99
CA ARG A 388 16.46 -39.00 -9.84
C ARG A 388 17.91 -39.43 -10.01
N ARG A 389 18.81 -38.93 -9.15
CA ARG A 389 20.21 -39.36 -9.11
C ARG A 389 20.31 -40.73 -8.43
#